data_6333c89cfe2545c345d0b0fa9e230120
#
_entry.id   6333c89cfe2545c345d0b0fa9e230120
#
_cell.length_a   1.000
_cell.length_b   1.000
_cell.length_c   1.000
_cell.angle_alpha   90.00
_cell.angle_beta   90.00
_cell.angle_gamma   90.00
#
_symmetry.space_group_name_H-M   'P 1'
#
loop_
_entity.id
_entity.type
_entity.pdbx_description
1 polymer ?
#
loop_
_entity_poly.entity_id
_entity_poly.type
_entity_poly.pdbx_seq_one_letter_code
_entity_poly.pdbx_strand_id
1 'polypeptide(L)'
;MAQVYAARAVLPGMIERGSGYLIHTSRMAGILMSNGNLPYTMTKHAVVGLAEYLAVTHHHQGIRVSMLAPLGVRTPMLGDIDRPFARNAAGPIKEPEAVAEMVARAVEDERFLILTDEIAQTWMEGKTNDMERWLRGMR
;
A
#
# COMPACT_ATOMS: atom_id res chain seq x y z
N MET A 1 -6.82 12.72 -1.30
CA MET A 1 -6.14 14.04 -1.31
C MET A 1 -5.28 14.30 -0.06
N ALA A 2 -5.62 13.81 1.14
CA ALA A 2 -4.85 14.08 2.36
C ALA A 2 -3.33 13.80 2.24
N GLN A 3 -2.95 12.66 1.66
CA GLN A 3 -1.53 12.32 1.47
C GLN A 3 -0.80 13.24 0.49
N VAL A 4 -1.50 13.77 -0.52
CA VAL A 4 -0.94 14.78 -1.44
C VAL A 4 -0.67 16.09 -0.70
N TYR A 5 -1.62 16.53 0.13
CA TYR A 5 -1.43 17.75 0.92
C TYR A 5 -0.32 17.60 1.96
N ALA A 6 -0.25 16.45 2.63
CA ALA A 6 0.84 16.15 3.58
C ALA A 6 2.21 16.18 2.88
N ALA A 7 2.36 15.45 1.77
CA ALA A 7 3.61 15.45 1.00
C ALA A 7 3.99 16.87 0.54
N ARG A 8 3.04 17.62 -0.01
CA ARG A 8 3.26 19.00 -0.43
C ARG A 8 3.73 19.92 0.70
N ALA A 9 3.22 19.70 1.90
CA ALA A 9 3.57 20.54 3.06
C ALA A 9 4.99 20.24 3.60
N VAL A 10 5.44 18.97 3.58
CA VAL A 10 6.71 18.59 4.21
C VAL A 10 7.88 18.47 3.24
N LEU A 11 7.60 18.18 1.97
CA LEU A 11 8.62 17.90 0.95
C LEU A 11 9.62 19.04 0.74
N PRO A 12 9.22 20.34 0.67
CA PRO A 12 10.18 21.43 0.48
C PRO A 12 11.26 21.47 1.57
N GLY A 13 10.88 21.38 2.84
CA GLY A 13 11.83 21.36 3.95
C GLY A 13 12.68 20.09 4.00
N MET A 14 12.15 18.94 3.53
CA MET A 14 12.93 17.71 3.39
C MET A 14 14.00 17.86 2.30
N ILE A 15 13.65 18.44 1.15
CA ILE A 15 14.59 18.69 0.05
C ILE A 15 15.67 19.69 0.46
N GLU A 16 15.30 20.78 1.14
CA GLU A 16 16.23 21.80 1.61
C GLU A 16 17.33 21.23 2.52
N ARG A 17 16.96 20.32 3.46
CA ARG A 17 17.95 19.66 4.34
C ARG A 17 18.63 18.43 3.72
N GLY A 18 18.26 18.04 2.49
CA GLY A 18 18.81 16.88 1.78
C GLY A 18 18.44 15.53 2.39
N SER A 19 17.42 15.48 3.25
CA SER A 19 16.97 14.22 3.87
C SER A 19 15.49 14.24 4.26
N GLY A 20 14.81 13.13 4.04
CA GLY A 20 13.42 12.95 4.45
C GLY A 20 12.92 11.54 4.18
N TYR A 21 11.91 11.12 4.94
CA TYR A 21 11.26 9.83 4.77
C TYR A 21 9.74 10.00 4.76
N LEU A 22 9.10 9.46 3.73
CA LEU A 22 7.64 9.48 3.58
C LEU A 22 7.12 8.04 3.59
N ILE A 23 6.12 7.78 4.42
CA ILE A 23 5.44 6.48 4.45
C ILE A 23 3.99 6.69 4.03
N HIS A 24 3.59 6.07 2.94
CA HIS A 24 2.24 6.11 2.43
C HIS A 24 1.50 4.81 2.73
N THR A 25 0.29 4.90 3.28
CA THR A 25 -0.56 3.72 3.49
C THR A 25 -1.60 3.62 2.39
N SER A 26 -1.39 2.66 1.48
CA SER A 26 -2.38 2.25 0.51
C SER A 26 -3.19 1.06 1.03
N ARG A 27 -3.21 -0.01 0.32
CA ARG A 27 -3.72 -1.37 0.59
C ARG A 27 -3.45 -2.21 -0.66
N MET A 28 -3.54 -3.54 -0.56
CA MET A 28 -3.53 -4.39 -1.76
C MET A 28 -4.61 -4.01 -2.77
N ALA A 29 -5.74 -3.43 -2.34
CA ALA A 29 -6.76 -2.85 -3.23
C ALA A 29 -6.25 -1.69 -4.12
N GLY A 30 -5.11 -1.08 -3.80
CA GLY A 30 -4.45 -0.07 -4.64
C GLY A 30 -3.53 -0.67 -5.70
N ILE A 31 -3.13 -1.92 -5.55
CA ILE A 31 -2.33 -2.68 -6.50
C ILE A 31 -3.22 -3.63 -7.31
N LEU A 32 -4.11 -4.34 -6.64
CA LEU A 32 -5.08 -5.24 -7.26
C LEU A 32 -6.38 -4.49 -7.61
N MET A 33 -7.40 -4.64 -6.79
CA MET A 33 -8.64 -3.87 -6.74
C MET A 33 -9.46 -4.29 -5.50
N SER A 34 -10.53 -3.54 -5.21
CA SER A 34 -11.56 -3.94 -4.26
C SER A 34 -12.88 -4.10 -5.00
N ASN A 35 -13.32 -5.34 -5.18
CA ASN A 35 -14.58 -5.61 -5.87
C ASN A 35 -15.77 -4.95 -5.16
N GLY A 36 -16.67 -4.34 -5.92
CA GLY A 36 -17.84 -3.65 -5.39
C GLY A 36 -17.58 -2.29 -4.74
N ASN A 37 -16.33 -1.78 -4.75
CA ASN A 37 -16.00 -0.48 -4.17
C ASN A 37 -15.06 0.35 -5.07
N LEU A 38 -15.65 0.93 -6.11
CA LEU A 38 -14.91 1.74 -7.09
C LEU A 38 -14.22 2.96 -6.47
N PRO A 39 -14.85 3.82 -5.65
CA PRO A 39 -14.18 4.98 -5.06
C PRO A 39 -12.98 4.60 -4.21
N TYR A 40 -13.09 3.51 -3.45
CA TYR A 40 -12.00 2.99 -2.63
C TYR A 40 -10.84 2.49 -3.51
N THR A 41 -11.13 1.71 -4.55
CA THR A 41 -10.14 1.22 -5.51
C THR A 41 -9.40 2.39 -6.15
N MET A 42 -10.12 3.39 -6.67
CA MET A 42 -9.51 4.58 -7.29
C MET A 42 -8.60 5.34 -6.32
N THR A 43 -9.09 5.59 -5.10
CA THR A 43 -8.30 6.34 -4.10
C THR A 43 -7.04 5.60 -3.68
N LYS A 44 -7.09 4.27 -3.56
CA LYS A 44 -5.92 3.47 -3.19
C LYS A 44 -4.92 3.32 -4.33
N HIS A 45 -5.36 3.23 -5.59
CA HIS A 45 -4.48 3.32 -6.76
C HIS A 45 -3.80 4.69 -6.87
N ALA A 46 -4.52 5.77 -6.58
CA ALA A 46 -3.93 7.10 -6.56
C ALA A 46 -2.81 7.26 -5.51
N VAL A 47 -2.91 6.57 -4.37
CA VAL A 47 -1.83 6.54 -3.36
C VAL A 47 -0.61 5.79 -3.89
N VAL A 48 -0.80 4.70 -4.62
CA VAL A 48 0.32 3.95 -5.25
C VAL A 48 1.06 4.86 -6.22
N GLY A 49 0.35 5.47 -7.17
CA GLY A 49 0.96 6.39 -8.14
C GLY A 49 1.66 7.58 -7.49
N LEU A 50 1.10 8.14 -6.41
CA LEU A 50 1.76 9.20 -5.63
C LEU A 50 3.09 8.72 -5.02
N ALA A 51 3.06 7.55 -4.35
CA ALA A 51 4.25 7.02 -3.70
C ALA A 51 5.36 6.71 -4.71
N GLU A 52 5.02 6.07 -5.82
CA GLU A 52 5.96 5.76 -6.92
C GLU A 52 6.56 7.04 -7.51
N TYR A 53 5.72 8.04 -7.81
CA TYR A 53 6.17 9.32 -8.34
C TYR A 53 7.17 9.99 -7.40
N LEU A 54 6.85 10.08 -6.11
CA LEU A 54 7.73 10.72 -5.12
C LEU A 54 9.05 9.95 -4.94
N ALA A 55 8.99 8.63 -4.92
CA ALA A 55 10.17 7.76 -4.79
C ALA A 55 11.14 7.95 -5.97
N VAL A 56 10.64 7.99 -7.19
CA VAL A 56 11.48 8.16 -8.39
C VAL A 56 11.99 9.61 -8.51
N THR A 57 11.08 10.59 -8.33
CA THR A 57 11.40 12.00 -8.62
C THR A 57 12.37 12.60 -7.61
N HIS A 58 12.27 12.23 -6.32
CA HIS A 58 12.99 12.92 -5.25
C HIS A 58 14.09 12.07 -4.59
N HIS A 59 14.35 10.86 -5.09
CA HIS A 59 15.39 9.99 -4.53
C HIS A 59 16.78 10.65 -4.51
N HIS A 60 17.16 11.33 -5.61
CA HIS A 60 18.43 12.02 -5.74
C HIS A 60 18.58 13.24 -4.81
N GLN A 61 17.48 13.72 -4.23
CA GLN A 61 17.42 14.80 -3.25
C GLN A 61 17.47 14.30 -1.80
N GLY A 62 17.79 13.03 -1.58
CA GLY A 62 17.84 12.42 -0.25
C GLY A 62 16.49 12.01 0.34
N ILE A 63 15.44 11.96 -0.48
CA ILE A 63 14.09 11.55 -0.02
C ILE A 63 13.92 10.05 -0.21
N ARG A 64 13.50 9.39 0.86
CA ARG A 64 13.09 7.98 0.85
C ARG A 64 11.58 7.86 0.98
N VAL A 65 11.03 6.86 0.32
CA VAL A 65 9.59 6.64 0.32
C VAL A 65 9.31 5.16 0.51
N SER A 66 8.41 4.84 1.45
CA SER A 66 7.82 3.51 1.60
C SER A 66 6.32 3.55 1.37
N MET A 67 5.78 2.48 0.83
CA MET A 67 4.35 2.29 0.64
C MET A 67 3.90 0.99 1.31
N LEU A 68 3.10 1.12 2.36
CA LEU A 68 2.45 0.00 3.02
C LEU A 68 1.20 -0.40 2.23
N ALA A 69 1.17 -1.65 1.75
CA ALA A 69 0.04 -2.24 1.03
C ALA A 69 -0.49 -3.50 1.76
N PRO A 70 -1.18 -3.33 2.90
CA PRO A 70 -1.58 -4.47 3.72
C PRO A 70 -2.75 -5.25 3.11
N LEU A 71 -2.82 -6.52 3.45
CA LEU A 71 -4.02 -7.35 3.40
C LEU A 71 -4.92 -7.07 4.61
N GLY A 72 -5.62 -8.05 5.14
CA GLY A 72 -6.45 -7.87 6.34
C GLY A 72 -5.61 -7.46 7.55
N VAL A 73 -6.04 -6.40 8.24
CA VAL A 73 -5.50 -6.01 9.55
C VAL A 73 -6.65 -5.93 10.53
N ARG A 74 -6.49 -6.54 11.72
CA ARG A 74 -7.54 -6.58 12.75
C ARG A 74 -7.77 -5.19 13.33
N THR A 75 -8.71 -4.48 12.73
CA THR A 75 -9.12 -3.12 13.13
C THR A 75 -10.64 -3.01 13.04
N PRO A 76 -11.25 -2.01 13.68
CA PRO A 76 -12.71 -1.77 13.54
C PRO A 76 -13.18 -1.63 12.08
N MET A 77 -12.31 -1.18 11.17
CA MET A 77 -12.62 -1.07 9.74
C MET A 77 -12.87 -2.43 9.07
N LEU A 78 -12.26 -3.51 9.58
CA LEU A 78 -12.44 -4.85 9.01
C LEU A 78 -13.85 -5.39 9.30
N GLY A 79 -14.51 -4.89 10.34
CA GLY A 79 -15.84 -5.31 10.74
C GLY A 79 -15.89 -6.75 11.21
N ASP A 80 -17.03 -7.41 10.97
CA ASP A 80 -17.25 -8.80 11.31
C ASP A 80 -16.50 -9.73 10.34
N ILE A 81 -15.33 -10.19 10.79
CA ILE A 81 -14.42 -11.07 10.04
C ILE A 81 -14.92 -12.51 9.95
N ASP A 82 -15.93 -12.88 10.74
CA ASP A 82 -16.49 -14.22 10.74
C ASP A 82 -17.42 -14.46 9.54
N ARG A 83 -17.77 -13.39 8.83
CA ARG A 83 -18.45 -13.50 7.54
C ARG A 83 -17.51 -14.07 6.48
N PRO A 84 -17.85 -15.21 5.86
CA PRO A 84 -16.95 -15.89 4.89
C PRO A 84 -16.46 -14.98 3.75
N PHE A 85 -17.31 -14.07 3.26
CA PHE A 85 -16.97 -13.12 2.22
C PHE A 85 -15.90 -12.10 2.68
N ALA A 86 -16.04 -11.55 3.88
CA ALA A 86 -15.09 -10.58 4.42
C ALA A 86 -13.71 -11.21 4.63
N ARG A 87 -13.66 -12.44 5.10
CA ARG A 87 -12.44 -13.21 5.32
C ARG A 87 -11.71 -13.51 4.02
N ASN A 88 -12.42 -13.95 2.99
CA ASN A 88 -11.84 -14.25 1.68
C ASN A 88 -11.35 -12.99 0.96
N ALA A 89 -12.08 -11.88 1.08
CA ALA A 89 -11.70 -10.60 0.46
C ALA A 89 -10.54 -9.89 1.18
N ALA A 90 -10.37 -10.15 2.48
CA ALA A 90 -9.30 -9.55 3.27
C ALA A 90 -7.94 -10.24 3.09
N GLY A 91 -7.93 -11.52 2.68
CA GLY A 91 -6.75 -12.39 2.74
C GLY A 91 -6.35 -12.71 4.19
N PRO A 92 -5.10 -13.16 4.42
CA PRO A 92 -4.58 -13.36 5.76
C PRO A 92 -4.68 -12.10 6.62
N ILE A 93 -5.15 -12.26 7.86
CA ILE A 93 -5.37 -11.16 8.80
C ILE A 93 -4.22 -11.13 9.79
N LYS A 94 -3.61 -9.96 9.96
CA LYS A 94 -2.56 -9.71 10.94
C LYS A 94 -3.02 -8.75 12.03
N GLU A 95 -2.41 -8.85 13.19
CA GLU A 95 -2.61 -7.88 14.27
C GLU A 95 -1.86 -6.56 13.93
N PRO A 96 -2.38 -5.40 14.35
CA PRO A 96 -1.76 -4.10 14.06
C PRO A 96 -0.31 -4.00 14.50
N GLU A 97 0.04 -4.60 15.64
CA GLU A 97 1.39 -4.61 16.21
C GLU A 97 2.37 -5.32 15.28
N ALA A 98 1.97 -6.47 14.73
CA ALA A 98 2.81 -7.22 13.79
C ALA A 98 3.04 -6.42 12.49
N VAL A 99 2.02 -5.69 12.02
CA VAL A 99 2.17 -4.81 10.85
C VAL A 99 3.09 -3.63 11.16
N ALA A 100 3.00 -3.04 12.35
CA ALA A 100 3.88 -1.96 12.78
C ALA A 100 5.35 -2.38 12.82
N GLU A 101 5.65 -3.58 13.34
CA GLU A 101 7.00 -4.15 13.31
C GLU A 101 7.53 -4.37 11.88
N MET A 102 6.67 -4.82 10.96
CA MET A 102 7.04 -4.97 9.55
C MET A 102 7.38 -3.63 8.90
N VAL A 103 6.62 -2.59 9.23
CA VAL A 103 6.89 -1.22 8.75
C VAL A 103 8.22 -0.71 9.31
N ALA A 104 8.47 -0.88 10.61
CA ALA A 104 9.72 -0.42 11.24
C ALA A 104 10.95 -1.03 10.55
N ARG A 105 10.96 -2.36 10.36
CA ARG A 105 12.04 -3.07 9.65
C ARG A 105 12.19 -2.60 8.19
N ALA A 106 11.08 -2.41 7.50
CA ALA A 106 11.13 -1.95 6.11
C ALA A 106 11.67 -0.52 5.96
N VAL A 107 11.43 0.34 6.96
CA VAL A 107 12.01 1.69 7.02
C VAL A 107 13.52 1.62 7.27
N GLU A 108 13.98 0.75 8.18
CA GLU A 108 15.42 0.52 8.41
C GLU A 108 16.12 0.03 7.13
N ASP A 109 15.46 -0.84 6.35
CA ASP A 109 15.95 -1.38 5.08
C ASP A 109 15.74 -0.41 3.89
N GLU A 110 15.16 0.76 4.10
CA GLU A 110 14.71 1.70 3.04
C GLU A 110 13.85 1.03 1.94
N ARG A 111 13.06 0.03 2.30
CA ARG A 111 12.26 -0.75 1.35
C ARG A 111 11.04 0.05 0.88
N PHE A 112 10.86 0.15 -0.45
CA PHE A 112 9.72 0.88 -1.02
C PHE A 112 8.38 0.17 -0.75
N LEU A 113 8.22 -1.08 -1.18
CA LEU A 113 6.95 -1.81 -1.06
C LEU A 113 6.95 -2.71 0.17
N ILE A 114 5.99 -2.46 1.06
CA ILE A 114 5.78 -3.22 2.29
C ILE A 114 4.50 -4.04 2.14
N LEU A 115 4.66 -5.34 1.87
CA LEU A 115 3.58 -6.31 1.86
C LEU A 115 3.50 -7.00 3.22
N THR A 116 2.29 -7.24 3.70
CA THR A 116 2.10 -7.88 5.01
C THR A 116 2.05 -9.41 4.96
N ASP A 117 2.05 -9.98 3.76
CA ASP A 117 2.00 -11.43 3.57
C ASP A 117 2.55 -11.82 2.19
N GLU A 118 3.22 -12.98 2.10
CA GLU A 118 3.82 -13.47 0.86
C GLU A 118 2.80 -13.75 -0.25
N ILE A 119 1.56 -14.12 0.12
CA ILE A 119 0.49 -14.32 -0.85
C ILE A 119 0.16 -13.05 -1.64
N ALA A 120 0.39 -11.86 -1.05
CA ALA A 120 0.19 -10.59 -1.72
C ALA A 120 1.12 -10.43 -2.93
N GLN A 121 2.38 -10.88 -2.80
CA GLN A 121 3.33 -10.91 -3.89
C GLN A 121 2.85 -11.83 -5.02
N THR A 122 2.42 -13.04 -4.70
CA THR A 122 1.88 -14.00 -5.66
C THR A 122 0.68 -13.44 -6.43
N TRP A 123 -0.24 -12.75 -5.75
CA TRP A 123 -1.40 -12.13 -6.41
C TRP A 123 -1.01 -10.97 -7.32
N MET A 124 -0.03 -10.17 -6.92
CA MET A 124 0.50 -9.07 -7.73
C MET A 124 1.15 -9.61 -9.01
N GLU A 125 1.99 -10.64 -8.89
CA GLU A 125 2.62 -11.31 -10.01
C GLU A 125 1.58 -11.96 -10.95
N GLY A 126 0.57 -12.63 -10.40
CA GLY A 126 -0.52 -13.20 -11.17
C GLY A 126 -1.28 -12.16 -12.01
N LYS A 127 -1.50 -10.96 -11.45
CA LYS A 127 -2.12 -9.85 -12.17
C LYS A 127 -1.21 -9.31 -13.28
N THR A 128 0.09 -9.13 -13.01
CA THR A 128 1.02 -8.53 -13.99
C THR A 128 1.41 -9.49 -15.10
N ASN A 129 1.52 -10.78 -14.82
CA ASN A 129 1.91 -11.79 -15.80
C ASN A 129 0.80 -12.09 -16.84
N ASP A 130 -0.48 -12.07 -16.41
CA ASP A 130 -1.63 -12.29 -17.29
C ASP A 130 -2.86 -11.51 -16.79
N MET A 131 -2.93 -10.25 -17.18
CA MET A 131 -4.01 -9.34 -16.79
C MET A 131 -5.38 -9.85 -17.25
N GLU A 132 -5.48 -10.42 -18.45
CA GLU A 132 -6.74 -10.91 -18.98
C GLU A 132 -7.27 -12.12 -18.19
N ARG A 133 -6.39 -13.05 -17.83
CA ARG A 133 -6.72 -14.19 -16.98
C ARG A 133 -7.16 -13.72 -15.60
N TRP A 134 -6.41 -12.76 -15.01
CA TRP A 134 -6.72 -12.21 -13.71
C TRP A 134 -8.10 -11.53 -13.70
N LEU A 135 -8.41 -10.70 -14.70
CA LEU A 135 -9.72 -10.05 -14.84
C LEU A 135 -10.87 -11.06 -14.99
N ARG A 136 -10.65 -12.16 -15.75
CA ARG A 136 -11.64 -13.23 -15.84
C ARG A 136 -11.91 -13.91 -14.50
N GLY A 137 -10.86 -14.12 -13.69
CA GLY A 137 -11.00 -14.73 -12.37
C GLY A 137 -11.64 -13.84 -11.32
N MET A 138 -11.65 -12.50 -11.53
CA MET A 138 -12.27 -11.52 -10.64
C MET A 138 -13.76 -11.27 -10.94
N ARG A 139 -14.32 -11.77 -12.04
CA ARG A 139 -15.74 -11.69 -12.43
C ARG A 139 -16.55 -12.72 -11.72
#